data_9003771dc732847834d9f1268479d8b0
#
_entry.id   9003771dc732847834d9f1268479d8b0
#
_cell.length_a   1.000
_cell.length_b   1.000
_cell.length_c   1.000
_cell.angle_alpha   90.00
_cell.angle_beta   90.00
_cell.angle_gamma   90.00
#
_symmetry.space_group_name_H-M   'P 1'
#
loop_
_entity.id
_entity.type
_entity.pdbx_description
1 polymer ?
#
loop_
_entity_poly.entity_id
_entity_poly.type
_entity_poly.pdbx_seq_one_letter_code
_entity_poly.pdbx_strand_id
1 'polypeptide(L)'
;MQKQRHFFCLLLLTLIMPCLTMAQKKELSQARSYIKSSNFDRAEKEMTGLLKKDSASRDNKRVYLLWFEAVRGQYNQANERMYLKQQQDTAAFFNLCHRMFTILEKVDSLEMRPDKKGRVVLENREKHAELLNTYRPNLFGAGSFHLRKGQFKQAFEYFENYIDCARQPLFSAYGYDSTDVRMSEAGYWATYSAYKQQDAVLTLRYHQLALRDSSKAQFTLQYVAEARRWLNDEELYVKTLEEGFSRYPTSAYFFPRLYDAYTQQSQLEKALALSDSALSVNDSSELFLFAKSTTLLRLERYEACVEVSDRLIALNDSLAEAYFNAGTAWLRIAEKMNPRRDKKQLKTVYEKARHYMEHYRQLAPDEKQKWGPSLYLIYLNLNMGRQFDEIDRLLKK
;
A
#
# COMPACT_ATOMS: atom_id res chain seq x y z
N MET A 1 -5.45 64.11 25.75
CA MET A 1 -5.67 62.80 26.38
C MET A 1 -5.20 61.59 25.56
N GLN A 2 -5.18 61.60 24.23
CA GLN A 2 -4.77 60.48 23.40
C GLN A 2 -3.24 60.22 23.43
N LYS A 3 -2.39 61.24 23.49
CA LYS A 3 -0.92 61.08 23.59
C LYS A 3 -0.42 60.50 24.91
N GLN A 4 -1.13 60.73 26.03
CA GLN A 4 -0.76 60.14 27.33
C GLN A 4 -1.12 58.63 27.41
N ARG A 5 -2.14 58.16 26.71
CA ARG A 5 -2.50 56.73 26.64
C ARG A 5 -1.50 55.90 25.88
N HIS A 6 -0.91 56.44 24.80
CA HIS A 6 0.13 55.75 24.05
C HIS A 6 1.48 55.65 24.80
N PHE A 7 1.82 56.69 25.59
CA PHE A 7 3.00 56.67 26.43
C PHE A 7 2.91 55.66 27.58
N PHE A 8 1.74 55.50 28.19
CA PHE A 8 1.49 54.51 29.23
C PHE A 8 1.49 53.09 28.72
N CYS A 9 0.95 52.80 27.52
CA CYS A 9 1.03 51.49 26.87
C CYS A 9 2.48 51.14 26.48
N LEU A 10 3.28 52.09 25.97
CA LEU A 10 4.69 51.88 25.65
C LEU A 10 5.53 51.58 26.91
N LEU A 11 5.27 52.30 28.01
CA LEU A 11 5.96 52.08 29.29
C LEU A 11 5.62 50.72 29.93
N LEU A 12 4.37 50.26 29.81
CA LEU A 12 3.95 48.90 30.25
C LEU A 12 4.61 47.80 29.42
N LEU A 13 4.74 47.98 28.08
CA LEU A 13 5.41 47.00 27.21
C LEU A 13 6.93 46.91 27.51
N THR A 14 7.58 48.02 27.87
CA THR A 14 9.01 48.02 28.23
C THR A 14 9.30 47.42 29.62
N LEU A 15 8.34 47.43 30.54
CA LEU A 15 8.44 46.83 31.87
C LEU A 15 8.15 45.31 31.85
N ILE A 16 7.36 44.80 30.88
CA ILE A 16 7.04 43.38 30.76
C ILE A 16 8.21 42.57 30.12
N MET A 17 8.99 43.20 29.18
CA MET A 17 10.13 42.52 28.55
C MET A 17 11.25 42.08 29.51
N PRO A 18 11.71 42.89 30.47
CA PRO A 18 12.75 42.41 31.40
C PRO A 18 12.27 41.35 32.38
N CYS A 19 11.00 41.34 32.76
CA CYS A 19 10.44 40.27 33.63
C CYS A 19 10.40 38.91 32.94
N LEU A 20 10.00 38.84 31.63
CA LEU A 20 10.00 37.61 30.87
C LEU A 20 11.39 37.01 30.69
N THR A 21 12.43 37.84 30.45
CA THR A 21 13.81 37.37 30.33
C THR A 21 14.38 36.89 31.65
N MET A 22 13.98 37.45 32.80
CA MET A 22 14.40 37.01 34.12
C MET A 22 13.72 35.69 34.50
N ALA A 23 12.46 35.49 34.23
CA ALA A 23 11.73 34.23 34.42
C ALA A 23 12.38 33.09 33.60
N GLN A 24 12.64 33.34 32.32
CA GLN A 24 13.31 32.38 31.42
C GLN A 24 14.70 31.97 31.95
N LYS A 25 15.51 32.94 32.45
CA LYS A 25 16.83 32.64 33.04
C LYS A 25 16.75 31.75 34.28
N LYS A 26 15.74 31.96 35.13
CA LYS A 26 15.48 31.15 36.32
C LYS A 26 15.16 29.71 35.95
N GLU A 27 14.23 29.50 35.00
CA GLU A 27 13.78 28.17 34.55
C GLU A 27 14.95 27.41 33.88
N LEU A 28 15.76 28.07 33.02
CA LEU A 28 16.97 27.47 32.43
C LEU A 28 18.00 27.06 33.51
N SER A 29 18.19 27.88 34.55
CA SER A 29 19.10 27.55 35.67
C SER A 29 18.59 26.36 36.46
N GLN A 30 17.29 26.30 36.72
CA GLN A 30 16.64 25.22 37.44
C GLN A 30 16.72 23.89 36.67
N ALA A 31 16.47 23.90 35.35
CA ALA A 31 16.64 22.73 34.51
C ALA A 31 18.08 22.20 34.53
N ARG A 32 19.11 23.07 34.48
CA ARG A 32 20.51 22.66 34.63
C ARG A 32 20.78 22.00 35.97
N SER A 33 20.20 22.52 37.07
CA SER A 33 20.33 21.92 38.39
C SER A 33 19.71 20.52 38.43
N TYR A 34 18.54 20.33 37.84
CA TYR A 34 17.89 19.01 37.72
C TYR A 34 18.72 18.03 36.89
N ILE A 35 19.30 18.46 35.77
CA ILE A 35 20.19 17.62 34.94
C ILE A 35 21.41 17.17 35.76
N LYS A 36 22.06 18.08 36.49
CA LYS A 36 23.21 17.77 37.33
C LYS A 36 22.88 16.76 38.46
N SER A 37 21.67 16.79 38.98
CA SER A 37 21.18 15.82 39.96
C SER A 37 20.52 14.57 39.37
N SER A 38 20.66 14.35 38.06
CA SER A 38 20.06 13.23 37.32
C SER A 38 18.52 13.17 37.40
N ASN A 39 17.88 14.30 37.73
CA ASN A 39 16.42 14.42 37.78
C ASN A 39 15.86 14.88 36.42
N PHE A 40 16.04 14.02 35.41
CA PHE A 40 15.80 14.37 34.01
C PHE A 40 14.33 14.65 33.69
N ASP A 41 13.39 13.96 34.36
CA ASP A 41 11.96 14.18 34.16
C ASP A 41 11.52 15.60 34.56
N ARG A 42 12.07 16.11 35.69
CA ARG A 42 11.81 17.48 36.12
C ARG A 42 12.43 18.50 35.17
N ALA A 43 13.68 18.25 34.74
CA ALA A 43 14.35 19.13 33.78
C ALA A 43 13.52 19.25 32.47
N GLU A 44 13.01 18.14 31.96
CA GLU A 44 12.16 18.12 30.80
C GLU A 44 10.84 18.89 31.02
N LYS A 45 10.20 18.67 32.15
CA LYS A 45 8.96 19.36 32.51
C LYS A 45 9.14 20.88 32.56
N GLU A 46 10.24 21.35 33.05
CA GLU A 46 10.58 22.79 33.03
C GLU A 46 10.73 23.31 31.62
N MET A 47 11.50 22.63 30.76
CA MET A 47 11.71 23.09 29.38
C MET A 47 10.45 23.04 28.52
N THR A 48 9.69 21.95 28.60
CA THR A 48 8.42 21.84 27.87
C THR A 48 7.35 22.80 28.40
N GLY A 49 7.34 23.06 29.71
CA GLY A 49 6.51 24.07 30.35
C GLY A 49 6.82 25.47 29.86
N LEU A 50 8.12 25.80 29.76
CA LEU A 50 8.60 27.09 29.25
C LEU A 50 8.15 27.31 27.78
N LEU A 51 8.34 26.29 26.92
CA LEU A 51 7.92 26.34 25.50
C LEU A 51 6.40 26.53 25.32
N LYS A 52 5.59 26.08 26.28
CA LYS A 52 4.14 26.28 26.26
C LYS A 52 3.74 27.68 26.70
N LYS A 53 4.40 28.20 27.73
CA LYS A 53 4.02 29.49 28.38
C LYS A 53 4.56 30.70 27.65
N ASP A 54 5.77 30.60 27.07
CA ASP A 54 6.50 31.73 26.51
C ASP A 54 6.83 31.49 25.04
N SER A 55 6.20 32.29 24.15
CA SER A 55 6.40 32.18 22.71
C SER A 55 7.84 32.54 22.30
N ALA A 56 8.51 33.46 22.99
CA ALA A 56 9.89 33.84 22.73
C ALA A 56 10.88 32.68 22.98
N SER A 57 10.54 31.78 23.92
CA SER A 57 11.33 30.58 24.20
C SER A 57 11.37 29.58 23.03
N ARG A 58 10.38 29.61 22.13
CA ARG A 58 10.33 28.73 20.93
C ARG A 58 11.44 29.05 19.93
N ASP A 59 12.04 30.22 19.97
CA ASP A 59 13.16 30.64 19.14
C ASP A 59 14.51 30.61 19.89
N ASN A 60 14.52 30.15 21.15
CA ASN A 60 15.73 30.08 21.96
C ASN A 60 16.34 28.66 21.92
N LYS A 61 17.42 28.48 21.15
CA LYS A 61 18.11 27.20 21.02
C LYS A 61 18.55 26.60 22.35
N ARG A 62 18.85 27.42 23.40
CA ARG A 62 19.27 26.94 24.71
C ARG A 62 18.18 26.14 25.42
N VAL A 63 16.93 26.46 25.21
CA VAL A 63 15.79 25.71 25.76
C VAL A 63 15.77 24.29 25.19
N TYR A 64 15.90 24.16 23.87
CA TYR A 64 15.93 22.87 23.19
C TYR A 64 17.16 22.05 23.55
N LEU A 65 18.33 22.67 23.68
CA LEU A 65 19.55 21.95 24.09
C LEU A 65 19.42 21.36 25.50
N LEU A 66 18.88 22.11 26.46
CA LEU A 66 18.62 21.57 27.82
C LEU A 66 17.52 20.52 27.81
N TRP A 67 16.50 20.69 26.97
CA TRP A 67 15.49 19.66 26.79
C TRP A 67 16.09 18.37 26.20
N PHE A 68 16.96 18.51 25.19
CA PHE A 68 17.68 17.38 24.62
C PHE A 68 18.54 16.65 25.67
N GLU A 69 19.31 17.39 26.51
CA GLU A 69 20.12 16.80 27.59
C GLU A 69 19.24 16.03 28.57
N ALA A 70 18.07 16.54 28.94
CA ALA A 70 17.12 15.86 29.83
C ALA A 70 16.58 14.56 29.17
N VAL A 71 16.12 14.60 27.91
CA VAL A 71 15.60 13.43 27.20
C VAL A 71 16.71 12.38 26.99
N ARG A 72 17.93 12.81 26.65
CA ARG A 72 19.08 11.91 26.52
C ARG A 72 19.44 11.25 27.83
N GLY A 73 19.34 11.98 28.94
CA GLY A 73 19.55 11.42 30.29
C GLY A 73 18.53 10.33 30.62
N GLN A 74 17.26 10.56 30.35
CA GLN A 74 16.20 9.54 30.50
C GLN A 74 16.47 8.32 29.58
N TYR A 75 16.87 8.55 28.33
CA TYR A 75 17.23 7.47 27.41
C TYR A 75 18.36 6.61 27.95
N ASN A 76 19.44 7.23 28.46
CA ASN A 76 20.58 6.51 28.99
C ASN A 76 20.17 5.66 30.21
N GLN A 77 19.36 6.21 31.14
CA GLN A 77 18.81 5.45 32.25
C GLN A 77 17.93 4.28 31.83
N ALA A 78 17.09 4.48 30.84
CA ALA A 78 16.25 3.42 30.30
C ALA A 78 17.09 2.34 29.61
N ASN A 79 18.10 2.72 28.83
CA ASN A 79 19.03 1.81 28.17
C ASN A 79 19.84 0.96 29.17
N GLU A 80 20.30 1.58 30.27
CA GLU A 80 20.99 0.90 31.36
C GLU A 80 20.09 -0.17 32.01
N ARG A 81 18.81 0.19 32.29
CA ARG A 81 17.82 -0.77 32.82
C ARG A 81 17.60 -1.96 31.88
N MET A 82 17.51 -1.70 30.59
CA MET A 82 17.37 -2.76 29.58
C MET A 82 18.61 -3.66 29.53
N TYR A 83 19.81 -3.08 29.59
CA TYR A 83 21.05 -3.82 29.64
C TYR A 83 21.14 -4.72 30.87
N LEU A 84 20.71 -4.21 32.04
CA LEU A 84 20.64 -4.95 33.27
C LEU A 84 19.44 -5.92 33.37
N LYS A 85 18.69 -6.11 32.28
CA LYS A 85 17.48 -6.95 32.19
C LYS A 85 16.41 -6.59 33.23
N GLN A 86 16.37 -5.35 33.66
CA GLN A 86 15.31 -4.83 34.53
C GLN A 86 14.06 -4.51 33.69
N GLN A 87 12.91 -4.45 34.36
CA GLN A 87 11.67 -4.11 33.70
C GLN A 87 11.73 -2.68 33.12
N GLN A 88 11.51 -2.56 31.83
CA GLN A 88 11.50 -1.28 31.12
C GLN A 88 10.40 -1.29 30.03
N ASP A 89 9.67 -0.20 29.92
CA ASP A 89 8.73 0.01 28.82
C ASP A 89 9.51 0.28 27.53
N THR A 90 9.49 -0.69 26.62
CA THR A 90 10.17 -0.63 25.33
C THR A 90 9.58 0.46 24.41
N ALA A 91 8.27 0.69 24.47
CA ALA A 91 7.65 1.75 23.66
C ALA A 91 8.07 3.13 24.16
N ALA A 92 8.10 3.33 25.49
CA ALA A 92 8.61 4.57 26.09
C ALA A 92 10.09 4.80 25.76
N PHE A 93 10.92 3.75 25.78
CA PHE A 93 12.32 3.83 25.36
C PHE A 93 12.47 4.32 23.92
N PHE A 94 11.72 3.75 22.97
CA PHE A 94 11.75 4.20 21.58
C PHE A 94 11.22 5.63 21.40
N ASN A 95 10.22 6.02 22.19
CA ASN A 95 9.71 7.40 22.16
C ASN A 95 10.79 8.41 22.61
N LEU A 96 11.60 8.07 23.61
CA LEU A 96 12.74 8.91 24.00
C LEU A 96 13.72 9.10 22.84
N CYS A 97 14.03 8.03 22.12
CA CYS A 97 14.88 8.10 20.91
C CYS A 97 14.29 9.05 19.86
N HIS A 98 13.03 8.88 19.48
CA HIS A 98 12.36 9.74 18.51
C HIS A 98 12.38 11.22 18.92
N ARG A 99 12.13 11.49 20.18
CA ARG A 99 12.14 12.88 20.71
C ARG A 99 13.53 13.53 20.61
N MET A 100 14.62 12.76 20.78
CA MET A 100 15.97 13.29 20.57
C MET A 100 16.16 13.82 19.12
N PHE A 101 15.65 13.11 18.12
CA PHE A 101 15.67 13.56 16.71
C PHE A 101 14.88 14.85 16.55
N THR A 102 13.61 14.85 16.93
CA THR A 102 12.73 16.02 16.83
C THR A 102 13.33 17.28 17.48
N ILE A 103 13.98 17.14 18.64
CA ILE A 103 14.57 18.27 19.36
C ILE A 103 15.79 18.81 18.61
N LEU A 104 16.73 17.96 18.18
CA LEU A 104 17.95 18.44 17.52
C LEU A 104 17.72 18.90 16.07
N GLU A 105 16.76 18.32 15.37
CA GLU A 105 16.28 18.86 14.07
C GLU A 105 15.70 20.27 14.25
N LYS A 106 14.99 20.52 15.35
CA LYS A 106 14.51 21.86 15.69
C LYS A 106 15.67 22.81 16.00
N VAL A 107 16.70 22.37 16.72
CA VAL A 107 17.91 23.18 16.96
C VAL A 107 18.58 23.54 15.64
N ASP A 108 18.78 22.57 14.76
CA ASP A 108 19.36 22.80 13.42
C ASP A 108 18.54 23.81 12.60
N SER A 109 17.22 23.65 12.60
CA SER A 109 16.30 24.60 11.96
C SER A 109 16.43 26.04 12.52
N LEU A 110 16.71 26.19 13.80
CA LEU A 110 16.95 27.50 14.41
C LEU A 110 18.33 28.08 14.03
N GLU A 111 19.35 27.23 13.91
CA GLU A 111 20.70 27.64 13.47
C GLU A 111 20.75 27.99 11.97
N MET A 112 19.83 27.47 11.15
CA MET A 112 19.69 27.84 9.74
C MET A 112 19.14 29.27 9.54
N ARG A 113 18.59 29.89 10.58
CA ARG A 113 18.11 31.27 10.49
C ARG A 113 19.26 32.24 10.49
N PRO A 114 19.27 33.26 9.57
CA PRO A 114 20.32 34.28 9.57
C PRO A 114 20.37 35.04 10.89
N ASP A 115 21.59 35.37 11.34
CA ASP A 115 21.82 36.29 12.46
C ASP A 115 21.47 37.74 12.04
N LYS A 116 21.62 38.70 13.00
CA LYS A 116 21.36 40.13 12.73
C LYS A 116 22.26 40.73 11.63
N LYS A 117 23.31 40.03 11.23
CA LYS A 117 24.25 40.41 10.16
C LYS A 117 23.99 39.61 8.87
N GLY A 118 22.90 38.85 8.78
CA GLY A 118 22.56 38.05 7.62
C GLY A 118 23.37 36.75 7.47
N ARG A 119 24.13 36.32 8.46
CA ARG A 119 24.99 35.11 8.40
C ARG A 119 24.30 33.92 9.01
N VAL A 120 24.37 32.79 8.34
CA VAL A 120 23.94 31.48 8.86
C VAL A 120 25.15 30.80 9.53
N VAL A 121 25.03 30.40 10.79
CA VAL A 121 26.11 29.78 11.56
C VAL A 121 25.60 28.45 12.11
N LEU A 122 26.06 27.35 11.52
CA LEU A 122 25.67 25.96 11.88
C LEU A 122 26.66 25.36 12.88
N GLU A 123 26.68 25.96 14.08
CA GLU A 123 27.69 25.70 15.11
C GLU A 123 27.73 24.24 15.57
N ASN A 124 26.59 23.57 15.58
CA ASN A 124 26.45 22.24 16.18
C ASN A 124 25.99 21.16 15.20
N ARG A 125 25.75 21.48 13.94
CA ARG A 125 25.16 20.54 12.95
C ARG A 125 25.92 19.22 12.88
N GLU A 126 27.22 19.26 12.61
CA GLU A 126 28.05 18.07 12.44
C GLU A 126 28.02 17.19 13.71
N LYS A 127 28.26 17.79 14.87
CA LYS A 127 28.26 17.10 16.17
C LYS A 127 26.91 16.49 16.51
N HIS A 128 25.81 17.19 16.22
CA HIS A 128 24.47 16.68 16.46
C HIS A 128 24.11 15.57 15.49
N ALA A 129 24.49 15.70 14.21
CA ALA A 129 24.30 14.67 13.22
C ALA A 129 25.05 13.37 13.56
N GLU A 130 26.34 13.47 13.94
CA GLU A 130 27.14 12.34 14.37
C GLU A 130 26.50 11.62 15.58
N LEU A 131 26.09 12.39 16.58
CA LEU A 131 25.42 11.86 17.75
C LEU A 131 24.12 11.12 17.38
N LEU A 132 23.22 11.74 16.63
CA LEU A 132 21.94 11.13 16.25
C LEU A 132 22.12 9.96 15.30
N ASN A 133 23.16 9.95 14.45
CA ASN A 133 23.45 8.82 13.58
C ASN A 133 23.68 7.54 14.40
N THR A 134 24.23 7.62 15.61
CA THR A 134 24.39 6.45 16.50
C THR A 134 23.05 5.90 17.00
N TYR A 135 22.02 6.73 17.08
CA TYR A 135 20.67 6.35 17.53
C TYR A 135 19.70 6.02 16.39
N ARG A 136 20.03 6.40 15.16
CA ARG A 136 19.13 6.21 13.99
C ARG A 136 18.67 4.76 13.78
N PRO A 137 19.49 3.71 14.00
CA PRO A 137 19.02 2.32 13.94
C PRO A 137 17.86 2.00 14.89
N ASN A 138 17.72 2.74 15.99
CA ASN A 138 16.64 2.54 16.97
C ASN A 138 15.28 3.02 16.41
N LEU A 139 15.25 3.97 15.48
CA LEU A 139 14.02 4.34 14.78
C LEU A 139 13.49 3.17 13.93
N PHE A 140 14.39 2.50 13.21
CA PHE A 140 14.02 1.29 12.46
C PHE A 140 13.58 0.16 13.40
N GLY A 141 14.32 -0.04 14.49
CA GLY A 141 13.99 -1.01 15.56
C GLY A 141 12.62 -0.75 16.17
N ALA A 142 12.26 0.52 16.40
CA ALA A 142 10.96 0.95 16.90
C ALA A 142 9.84 0.62 15.92
N GLY A 143 10.02 0.94 14.64
CA GLY A 143 9.07 0.56 13.57
C GLY A 143 8.81 -0.94 13.57
N SER A 144 9.87 -1.74 13.60
CA SER A 144 9.79 -3.21 13.66
C SER A 144 9.12 -3.74 14.94
N PHE A 145 9.34 -3.08 16.08
CA PHE A 145 8.69 -3.43 17.34
C PHE A 145 7.18 -3.21 17.28
N HIS A 146 6.73 -2.04 16.83
CA HIS A 146 5.31 -1.72 16.70
C HIS A 146 4.64 -2.58 15.62
N LEU A 147 5.34 -2.88 14.51
CA LEU A 147 4.88 -3.76 13.45
C LEU A 147 4.52 -5.16 13.98
N ARG A 148 5.43 -5.77 14.76
CA ARG A 148 5.19 -7.09 15.38
C ARG A 148 4.02 -7.10 16.36
N LYS A 149 3.67 -5.94 16.93
CA LYS A 149 2.50 -5.77 17.80
C LYS A 149 1.20 -5.44 17.04
N GLY A 150 1.23 -5.35 15.71
CA GLY A 150 0.09 -4.94 14.91
C GLY A 150 -0.27 -3.46 15.06
N GLN A 151 0.59 -2.66 15.64
CA GLN A 151 0.43 -1.22 15.86
C GLN A 151 0.90 -0.46 14.61
N PHE A 152 0.15 -0.61 13.51
CA PHE A 152 0.57 -0.17 12.18
C PHE A 152 0.76 1.35 12.06
N LYS A 153 -0.04 2.15 12.78
CA LYS A 153 0.11 3.61 12.79
C LYS A 153 1.48 4.02 13.35
N GLN A 154 1.82 3.52 14.53
CA GLN A 154 3.11 3.79 15.17
C GLN A 154 4.28 3.22 14.35
N ALA A 155 4.11 2.02 13.78
CA ALA A 155 5.12 1.43 12.92
C ALA A 155 5.42 2.33 11.71
N PHE A 156 4.38 2.85 11.04
CA PHE A 156 4.53 3.79 9.94
C PHE A 156 5.30 5.04 10.36
N GLU A 157 4.88 5.69 11.46
CA GLU A 157 5.51 6.91 11.98
C GLU A 157 7.02 6.74 12.24
N TYR A 158 7.43 5.60 12.82
CA TYR A 158 8.85 5.33 13.07
C TYR A 158 9.65 5.01 11.80
N PHE A 159 9.09 4.25 10.84
CA PHE A 159 9.76 4.03 9.55
C PHE A 159 9.83 5.32 8.74
N GLU A 160 8.79 6.15 8.75
CA GLU A 160 8.79 7.48 8.16
C GLU A 160 9.91 8.35 8.74
N ASN A 161 10.04 8.43 10.07
CA ASN A 161 11.10 9.19 10.73
C ASN A 161 12.50 8.69 10.35
N TYR A 162 12.66 7.36 10.22
CA TYR A 162 13.91 6.76 9.76
C TYR A 162 14.25 7.19 8.32
N ILE A 163 13.28 7.18 7.42
CA ILE A 163 13.42 7.58 6.02
C ILE A 163 13.66 9.09 5.92
N ASP A 164 12.89 9.89 6.65
CA ASP A 164 12.94 11.35 6.56
C ASP A 164 14.25 11.94 7.06
N CYS A 165 15.03 11.21 7.87
CA CYS A 165 16.42 11.62 8.17
C CYS A 165 17.23 11.93 6.88
N ALA A 166 16.99 11.21 5.78
CA ALA A 166 17.67 11.45 4.51
C ALA A 166 17.35 12.82 3.89
N ARG A 167 16.22 13.43 4.26
CA ARG A 167 15.74 14.72 3.77
C ARG A 167 16.04 15.88 4.71
N GLN A 168 16.41 15.58 5.95
CA GLN A 168 16.73 16.61 6.93
C GLN A 168 18.09 17.24 6.65
N PRO A 169 18.19 18.60 6.60
CA PRO A 169 19.46 19.29 6.39
C PRO A 169 20.54 18.91 7.40
N LEU A 170 20.13 18.52 8.61
CA LEU A 170 21.01 18.03 9.67
C LEU A 170 21.88 16.85 9.21
N PHE A 171 21.33 15.96 8.39
CA PHE A 171 22.00 14.73 7.95
C PHE A 171 22.54 14.80 6.51
N SER A 172 22.59 15.97 5.89
CA SER A 172 23.01 16.12 4.48
C SER A 172 24.37 15.50 4.16
N ALA A 173 25.30 15.48 5.12
CA ALA A 173 26.62 14.88 4.95
C ALA A 173 26.64 13.34 4.86
N TYR A 174 25.56 12.68 5.30
CA TYR A 174 25.51 11.21 5.31
C TYR A 174 25.03 10.59 4.01
N GLY A 175 24.25 11.31 3.20
CA GLY A 175 23.74 10.83 1.90
C GLY A 175 22.93 9.52 2.01
N TYR A 176 22.08 9.38 3.04
CA TYR A 176 21.35 8.13 3.34
C TYR A 176 20.57 7.54 2.17
N ASP A 177 20.08 8.36 1.23
CA ASP A 177 19.36 7.88 0.04
C ASP A 177 20.19 6.91 -0.81
N SER A 178 21.52 7.04 -0.77
CA SER A 178 22.45 6.22 -1.56
C SER A 178 23.34 5.32 -0.71
N THR A 179 23.59 5.68 0.55
CA THR A 179 24.55 4.96 1.42
C THR A 179 23.88 3.96 2.35
N ASP A 180 22.60 4.13 2.66
CA ASP A 180 21.90 3.28 3.61
C ASP A 180 21.13 2.15 2.92
N VAL A 181 21.66 0.93 3.03
CA VAL A 181 21.08 -0.29 2.45
C VAL A 181 19.70 -0.65 3.00
N ARG A 182 19.32 -0.12 4.17
CA ARG A 182 18.01 -0.37 4.79
C ARG A 182 16.91 0.58 4.35
N MET A 183 17.24 1.59 3.55
CA MET A 183 16.23 2.57 3.12
C MET A 183 15.07 1.92 2.38
N SER A 184 15.33 1.01 1.44
CA SER A 184 14.28 0.31 0.69
C SER A 184 13.43 -0.60 1.59
N GLU A 185 14.07 -1.27 2.57
CA GLU A 185 13.34 -2.07 3.55
C GLU A 185 12.45 -1.21 4.46
N ALA A 186 12.94 -0.05 4.91
CA ALA A 186 12.12 0.91 5.66
C ALA A 186 10.93 1.41 4.82
N GLY A 187 11.16 1.71 3.53
CA GLY A 187 10.11 2.07 2.58
C GLY A 187 9.05 0.98 2.43
N TYR A 188 9.47 -0.28 2.34
CA TYR A 188 8.56 -1.42 2.27
C TYR A 188 7.68 -1.53 3.54
N TRP A 189 8.30 -1.48 4.73
CA TRP A 189 7.55 -1.61 5.97
C TRP A 189 6.65 -0.39 6.27
N ALA A 190 7.04 0.80 5.83
CA ALA A 190 6.17 1.97 5.87
C ALA A 190 4.96 1.77 4.94
N THR A 191 5.18 1.36 3.68
CA THR A 191 4.11 1.07 2.70
C THR A 191 3.17 -0.02 3.21
N TYR A 192 3.71 -1.13 3.74
CA TYR A 192 2.91 -2.20 4.32
C TYR A 192 2.08 -1.73 5.52
N SER A 193 2.69 -0.95 6.42
CA SER A 193 2.01 -0.43 7.60
C SER A 193 0.84 0.49 7.23
N ALA A 194 1.01 1.33 6.22
CA ALA A 194 -0.05 2.18 5.69
C ALA A 194 -1.15 1.37 4.99
N TYR A 195 -0.78 0.37 4.19
CA TYR A 195 -1.71 -0.58 3.57
C TYR A 195 -2.60 -1.28 4.61
N LYS A 196 -2.00 -1.74 5.73
CA LYS A 196 -2.74 -2.38 6.83
C LYS A 196 -3.71 -1.44 7.54
N GLN A 197 -3.50 -0.13 7.45
CA GLN A 197 -4.41 0.91 7.92
C GLN A 197 -5.47 1.29 6.88
N GLN A 198 -5.40 0.74 5.67
CA GLN A 198 -6.22 1.11 4.51
C GLN A 198 -6.10 2.61 4.15
N ASP A 199 -4.95 3.22 4.45
CA ASP A 199 -4.66 4.61 4.07
C ASP A 199 -3.94 4.63 2.72
N ALA A 200 -4.68 4.97 1.67
CA ALA A 200 -4.17 4.99 0.31
C ALA A 200 -3.03 6.01 0.12
N VAL A 201 -3.17 7.20 0.71
CA VAL A 201 -2.19 8.29 0.55
C VAL A 201 -0.86 7.91 1.21
N LEU A 202 -0.92 7.40 2.43
CA LEU A 202 0.28 6.95 3.14
C LEU A 202 0.90 5.71 2.47
N THR A 203 0.08 4.78 1.94
CA THR A 203 0.57 3.60 1.19
C THR A 203 1.40 4.02 -0.02
N LEU A 204 0.98 5.08 -0.72
CA LEU A 204 1.68 5.59 -1.89
C LEU A 204 2.87 6.51 -1.56
N ARG A 205 3.07 6.91 -0.28
CA ARG A 205 4.09 7.89 0.08
C ARG A 205 5.53 7.40 -0.17
N TYR A 206 5.82 6.16 0.20
CA TYR A 206 7.17 5.58 0.13
C TYR A 206 7.28 4.37 -0.81
N HIS A 207 6.24 4.08 -1.62
CA HIS A 207 6.22 2.91 -2.50
C HIS A 207 7.37 2.86 -3.51
N GLN A 208 7.80 4.00 -4.06
CA GLN A 208 8.93 4.06 -4.99
C GLN A 208 10.24 3.64 -4.32
N LEU A 209 10.42 4.00 -3.06
CA LEU A 209 11.55 3.56 -2.26
C LEU A 209 11.46 2.05 -1.97
N ALA A 210 10.28 1.56 -1.63
CA ALA A 210 10.00 0.14 -1.39
C ALA A 210 10.27 -0.73 -2.63
N LEU A 211 9.96 -0.24 -3.83
CA LEU A 211 10.18 -0.96 -5.10
C LEU A 211 11.67 -1.16 -5.46
N ARG A 212 12.60 -0.45 -4.79
CA ARG A 212 14.04 -0.68 -4.94
C ARG A 212 14.47 -2.05 -4.36
N ASP A 213 13.70 -2.60 -3.43
CA ASP A 213 13.89 -3.97 -2.92
C ASP A 213 13.18 -4.97 -3.85
N SER A 214 13.92 -5.58 -4.77
CA SER A 214 13.39 -6.53 -5.75
C SER A 214 12.74 -7.76 -5.09
N SER A 215 13.20 -8.16 -3.90
CA SER A 215 12.65 -9.31 -3.17
C SER A 215 11.24 -9.07 -2.64
N LYS A 216 10.85 -7.81 -2.44
CA LYS A 216 9.54 -7.39 -1.90
C LYS A 216 8.69 -6.63 -2.91
N ALA A 217 9.23 -6.36 -4.12
CA ALA A 217 8.58 -5.55 -5.12
C ALA A 217 7.22 -6.12 -5.57
N GLN A 218 7.07 -7.45 -5.62
CA GLN A 218 5.79 -8.09 -5.93
C GLN A 218 4.70 -7.68 -4.93
N PHE A 219 4.97 -7.75 -3.63
CA PHE A 219 4.01 -7.35 -2.60
C PHE A 219 3.77 -5.85 -2.58
N THR A 220 4.83 -5.07 -2.81
CA THR A 220 4.71 -3.60 -2.91
C THR A 220 3.75 -3.21 -4.03
N LEU A 221 3.86 -3.82 -5.23
CA LEU A 221 2.93 -3.58 -6.34
C LEU A 221 1.48 -3.98 -6.00
N GLN A 222 1.28 -5.05 -5.23
CA GLN A 222 -0.06 -5.42 -4.75
C GLN A 222 -0.64 -4.33 -3.84
N TYR A 223 0.15 -3.81 -2.89
CA TYR A 223 -0.31 -2.74 -1.99
C TYR A 223 -0.59 -1.44 -2.75
N VAL A 224 0.24 -1.11 -3.74
CA VAL A 224 0.04 0.06 -4.61
C VAL A 224 -1.24 -0.09 -5.43
N ALA A 225 -1.50 -1.26 -6.01
CA ALA A 225 -2.72 -1.51 -6.76
C ALA A 225 -3.97 -1.34 -5.85
N GLU A 226 -3.97 -1.92 -4.65
CA GLU A 226 -5.09 -1.74 -3.73
C GLU A 226 -5.28 -0.26 -3.31
N ALA A 227 -4.19 0.47 -3.06
CA ALA A 227 -4.26 1.89 -2.76
C ALA A 227 -4.86 2.71 -3.92
N ARG A 228 -4.49 2.41 -5.17
CA ARG A 228 -5.08 3.04 -6.37
C ARG A 228 -6.56 2.73 -6.48
N ARG A 229 -6.96 1.47 -6.22
CA ARG A 229 -8.36 1.06 -6.20
C ARG A 229 -9.16 1.82 -5.14
N TRP A 230 -8.63 2.00 -3.93
CA TRP A 230 -9.30 2.80 -2.87
C TRP A 230 -9.47 4.27 -3.24
N LEU A 231 -8.57 4.82 -4.07
CA LEU A 231 -8.68 6.18 -4.60
C LEU A 231 -9.60 6.28 -5.83
N ASN A 232 -10.15 5.16 -6.32
CA ASN A 232 -10.88 5.06 -7.59
C ASN A 232 -10.06 5.58 -8.79
N ASP A 233 -8.74 5.43 -8.75
CA ASP A 233 -7.81 5.80 -9.80
C ASP A 233 -7.63 4.59 -10.73
N GLU A 234 -8.63 4.36 -11.58
CA GLU A 234 -8.73 3.17 -12.44
C GLU A 234 -7.56 3.08 -13.44
N GLU A 235 -7.12 4.20 -13.98
CA GLU A 235 -6.01 4.22 -14.95
C GLU A 235 -4.71 3.73 -14.32
N LEU A 236 -4.32 4.31 -13.18
CA LEU A 236 -3.10 3.91 -12.49
C LEU A 236 -3.23 2.54 -11.82
N TYR A 237 -4.45 2.13 -11.44
CA TYR A 237 -4.72 0.77 -10.96
C TYR A 237 -4.38 -0.25 -12.04
N VAL A 238 -4.96 -0.12 -13.23
CA VAL A 238 -4.70 -1.02 -14.37
C VAL A 238 -3.22 -1.02 -14.74
N LYS A 239 -2.59 0.16 -14.84
CA LYS A 239 -1.16 0.27 -15.14
C LYS A 239 -0.28 -0.43 -14.10
N THR A 240 -0.65 -0.37 -12.82
CA THR A 240 0.07 -1.08 -11.76
C THR A 240 -0.10 -2.60 -11.88
N LEU A 241 -1.29 -3.06 -12.27
CA LEU A 241 -1.53 -4.48 -12.52
C LEU A 241 -0.76 -4.98 -13.75
N GLU A 242 -0.68 -4.19 -14.82
CA GLU A 242 0.12 -4.47 -16.02
C GLU A 242 1.61 -4.62 -15.66
N GLU A 243 2.16 -3.68 -14.89
CA GLU A 243 3.54 -3.78 -14.40
C GLU A 243 3.72 -5.04 -13.53
N GLY A 244 2.79 -5.27 -12.61
CA GLY A 244 2.83 -6.42 -11.70
C GLY A 244 2.77 -7.75 -12.45
N PHE A 245 1.90 -7.89 -13.44
CA PHE A 245 1.82 -9.10 -14.27
C PHE A 245 3.07 -9.28 -15.13
N SER A 246 3.56 -8.22 -15.75
CA SER A 246 4.78 -8.28 -16.58
C SER A 246 6.00 -8.77 -15.80
N ARG A 247 6.16 -8.34 -14.55
CA ARG A 247 7.30 -8.72 -13.69
C ARG A 247 7.09 -10.05 -12.97
N TYR A 248 5.83 -10.38 -12.66
CA TYR A 248 5.45 -11.55 -11.84
C TYR A 248 4.26 -12.30 -12.44
N PRO A 249 4.40 -12.88 -13.65
CA PRO A 249 3.29 -13.49 -14.39
C PRO A 249 2.68 -14.71 -13.69
N THR A 250 3.43 -15.36 -12.80
CA THR A 250 2.94 -16.49 -12.00
C THR A 250 2.22 -16.09 -10.72
N SER A 251 2.18 -14.79 -10.41
CA SER A 251 1.47 -14.29 -9.22
C SER A 251 -0.03 -14.47 -9.35
N ALA A 252 -0.64 -15.14 -8.37
CA ALA A 252 -2.09 -15.32 -8.30
C ALA A 252 -2.87 -13.99 -8.10
N TYR A 253 -2.18 -12.88 -7.85
CA TYR A 253 -2.81 -11.60 -7.60
C TYR A 253 -3.12 -10.81 -8.88
N PHE A 254 -2.15 -10.69 -9.82
CA PHE A 254 -2.22 -9.73 -10.91
C PHE A 254 -3.12 -10.17 -12.06
N PHE A 255 -2.95 -11.41 -12.54
CA PHE A 255 -3.70 -11.89 -13.71
C PHE A 255 -5.23 -11.76 -13.54
N PRO A 256 -5.87 -12.28 -12.49
CA PRO A 256 -7.33 -12.24 -12.39
C PRO A 256 -7.86 -10.80 -12.38
N ARG A 257 -7.19 -9.91 -11.63
CA ARG A 257 -7.61 -8.51 -11.49
C ARG A 257 -7.45 -7.73 -12.79
N LEU A 258 -6.37 -7.96 -13.52
CA LEU A 258 -6.13 -7.32 -14.80
C LEU A 258 -7.11 -7.84 -15.87
N TYR A 259 -7.37 -9.14 -15.87
CA TYR A 259 -8.38 -9.76 -16.73
C TYR A 259 -9.78 -9.18 -16.47
N ASP A 260 -10.16 -9.08 -15.20
CA ASP A 260 -11.44 -8.47 -14.80
C ASP A 260 -11.53 -7.01 -15.24
N ALA A 261 -10.47 -6.22 -15.01
CA ALA A 261 -10.42 -4.82 -15.42
C ALA A 261 -10.62 -4.67 -16.95
N TYR A 262 -9.90 -5.44 -17.76
CA TYR A 262 -10.06 -5.40 -19.22
C TYR A 262 -11.45 -5.85 -19.68
N THR A 263 -12.01 -6.88 -19.06
CA THR A 263 -13.32 -7.41 -19.44
C THR A 263 -14.46 -6.48 -19.03
N GLN A 264 -14.37 -5.79 -17.90
CA GLN A 264 -15.33 -4.77 -17.46
C GLN A 264 -15.27 -3.53 -18.36
N GLN A 265 -14.08 -3.15 -18.82
CA GLN A 265 -13.90 -2.05 -19.78
C GLN A 265 -14.19 -2.46 -21.24
N SER A 266 -14.69 -3.68 -21.47
CA SER A 266 -14.93 -4.24 -22.82
C SER A 266 -13.69 -4.28 -23.72
N GLN A 267 -12.47 -4.28 -23.14
CA GLN A 267 -11.20 -4.38 -23.87
C GLN A 267 -10.83 -5.86 -24.13
N LEU A 268 -11.71 -6.57 -24.83
CA LEU A 268 -11.62 -8.04 -24.99
C LEU A 268 -10.34 -8.49 -25.73
N GLU A 269 -9.83 -7.71 -26.66
CA GLU A 269 -8.57 -8.04 -27.34
C GLU A 269 -7.38 -7.98 -26.39
N LYS A 270 -7.38 -7.04 -25.45
CA LYS A 270 -6.35 -6.99 -24.39
C LYS A 270 -6.49 -8.17 -23.41
N ALA A 271 -7.72 -8.55 -23.04
CA ALA A 271 -7.96 -9.72 -22.21
C ALA A 271 -7.49 -11.02 -22.87
N LEU A 272 -7.67 -11.13 -24.20
CA LEU A 272 -7.16 -12.26 -24.98
C LEU A 272 -5.62 -12.29 -25.00
N ALA A 273 -5.00 -11.16 -25.32
CA ALA A 273 -3.53 -11.04 -25.35
C ALA A 273 -2.91 -11.31 -23.98
N LEU A 274 -3.56 -10.87 -22.89
CA LEU A 274 -3.17 -11.18 -21.52
C LEU A 274 -3.21 -12.69 -21.27
N SER A 275 -4.29 -13.36 -21.67
CA SER A 275 -4.44 -14.82 -21.53
C SER A 275 -3.40 -15.58 -22.34
N ASP A 276 -3.09 -15.13 -23.57
CA ASP A 276 -2.05 -15.71 -24.41
C ASP A 276 -0.66 -15.55 -23.77
N SER A 277 -0.36 -14.37 -23.25
CA SER A 277 0.88 -14.11 -22.52
C SER A 277 1.01 -14.98 -21.26
N ALA A 278 -0.08 -15.14 -20.50
CA ALA A 278 -0.09 -16.01 -19.32
C ALA A 278 0.11 -17.49 -19.67
N LEU A 279 -0.51 -17.97 -20.77
CA LEU A 279 -0.35 -19.34 -21.27
C LEU A 279 1.06 -19.61 -21.85
N SER A 280 1.79 -18.60 -22.29
CA SER A 280 3.18 -18.75 -22.68
C SER A 280 4.09 -19.07 -21.51
N VAL A 281 3.70 -18.71 -20.27
CA VAL A 281 4.42 -18.99 -19.03
C VAL A 281 3.98 -20.32 -18.39
N ASN A 282 2.67 -20.60 -18.44
CA ASN A 282 2.06 -21.84 -17.94
C ASN A 282 0.91 -22.27 -18.85
N ASP A 283 1.22 -23.12 -19.82
CA ASP A 283 0.33 -23.57 -20.88
C ASP A 283 -0.80 -24.51 -20.42
N SER A 284 -0.69 -25.07 -19.24
CA SER A 284 -1.64 -26.00 -18.62
C SER A 284 -2.42 -25.38 -17.45
N SER A 285 -2.39 -24.05 -17.30
CA SER A 285 -3.20 -23.37 -16.26
C SER A 285 -4.67 -23.38 -16.65
N GLU A 286 -5.49 -24.05 -15.85
CA GLU A 286 -6.96 -24.06 -16.02
C GLU A 286 -7.53 -22.63 -16.01
N LEU A 287 -7.05 -21.77 -15.12
CA LEU A 287 -7.47 -20.37 -15.03
C LEU A 287 -7.22 -19.61 -16.33
N PHE A 288 -6.02 -19.76 -16.92
CA PHE A 288 -5.66 -19.03 -18.13
C PHE A 288 -6.38 -19.57 -19.37
N LEU A 289 -6.57 -20.89 -19.47
CA LEU A 289 -7.37 -21.51 -20.52
C LEU A 289 -8.83 -21.12 -20.42
N PHE A 290 -9.40 -21.12 -19.23
CA PHE A 290 -10.78 -20.67 -19.00
C PHE A 290 -10.97 -19.19 -19.38
N ALA A 291 -10.08 -18.32 -18.93
CA ALA A 291 -10.10 -16.90 -19.31
C ALA A 291 -10.04 -16.72 -20.82
N LYS A 292 -9.14 -17.46 -21.50
CA LYS A 292 -9.00 -17.43 -22.96
C LYS A 292 -10.25 -17.93 -23.68
N SER A 293 -10.81 -19.09 -23.28
CA SER A 293 -12.01 -19.63 -23.93
C SER A 293 -13.22 -18.71 -23.78
N THR A 294 -13.40 -18.14 -22.58
CA THR A 294 -14.48 -17.16 -22.31
C THR A 294 -14.31 -15.89 -23.14
N THR A 295 -13.09 -15.39 -23.27
CA THR A 295 -12.81 -14.20 -24.08
C THR A 295 -13.03 -14.46 -25.56
N LEU A 296 -12.60 -15.61 -26.09
CA LEU A 296 -12.82 -16.02 -27.46
C LEU A 296 -14.32 -16.15 -27.78
N LEU A 297 -15.11 -16.71 -26.86
CA LEU A 297 -16.56 -16.78 -26.99
C LEU A 297 -17.19 -15.38 -27.12
N ARG A 298 -16.76 -14.44 -26.26
CA ARG A 298 -17.24 -13.03 -26.31
C ARG A 298 -16.78 -12.26 -27.56
N LEU A 299 -15.60 -12.61 -28.10
CA LEU A 299 -15.08 -12.08 -29.36
C LEU A 299 -15.68 -12.75 -30.61
N GLU A 300 -16.64 -13.65 -30.44
CA GLU A 300 -17.26 -14.45 -31.50
C GLU A 300 -16.27 -15.31 -32.32
N ARG A 301 -15.11 -15.66 -31.72
CA ARG A 301 -14.11 -16.55 -32.33
C ARG A 301 -14.41 -17.99 -31.90
N TYR A 302 -15.52 -18.51 -32.39
CA TYR A 302 -16.16 -19.72 -31.86
C TYR A 302 -15.33 -20.99 -32.03
N GLU A 303 -14.70 -21.20 -33.18
CA GLU A 303 -13.88 -22.38 -33.45
C GLU A 303 -12.66 -22.41 -32.50
N ALA A 304 -11.98 -21.26 -32.30
CA ALA A 304 -10.90 -21.14 -31.39
C ALA A 304 -11.35 -21.32 -29.91
N CYS A 305 -12.56 -20.86 -29.56
CA CYS A 305 -13.17 -21.09 -28.26
C CYS A 305 -13.33 -22.59 -27.98
N VAL A 306 -13.85 -23.36 -28.96
CA VAL A 306 -14.00 -24.82 -28.83
C VAL A 306 -12.64 -25.48 -28.63
N GLU A 307 -11.63 -25.16 -29.43
CA GLU A 307 -10.30 -25.74 -29.34
C GLU A 307 -9.67 -25.52 -27.92
N VAL A 308 -9.79 -24.30 -27.39
CA VAL A 308 -9.27 -23.98 -26.05
C VAL A 308 -10.08 -24.67 -24.95
N SER A 309 -11.42 -24.77 -25.13
CA SER A 309 -12.28 -25.49 -24.19
C SER A 309 -11.99 -27.00 -24.17
N ASP A 310 -11.72 -27.61 -25.33
CA ASP A 310 -11.34 -29.01 -25.41
C ASP A 310 -10.01 -29.29 -24.68
N ARG A 311 -9.03 -28.38 -24.81
CA ARG A 311 -7.79 -28.48 -24.02
C ARG A 311 -8.05 -28.39 -22.52
N LEU A 312 -8.97 -27.52 -22.13
CA LEU A 312 -9.33 -27.35 -20.71
C LEU A 312 -10.06 -28.59 -20.19
N ILE A 313 -10.99 -29.19 -20.97
CA ILE A 313 -11.69 -30.42 -20.65
C ILE A 313 -10.70 -31.59 -20.51
N ALA A 314 -9.69 -31.66 -21.39
CA ALA A 314 -8.66 -32.71 -21.33
C ALA A 314 -7.79 -32.61 -20.04
N LEU A 315 -7.65 -31.42 -19.46
CA LEU A 315 -6.96 -31.20 -18.18
C LEU A 315 -7.86 -31.47 -16.98
N ASN A 316 -9.12 -31.05 -17.08
CA ASN A 316 -10.10 -31.18 -16.00
C ASN A 316 -11.49 -31.40 -16.59
N ASP A 317 -11.91 -32.66 -16.67
CA ASP A 317 -13.21 -33.08 -17.23
C ASP A 317 -14.42 -32.76 -16.31
N SER A 318 -14.17 -32.32 -15.10
CA SER A 318 -15.21 -31.92 -14.14
C SER A 318 -15.48 -30.41 -14.14
N LEU A 319 -14.76 -29.62 -14.96
CA LEU A 319 -14.98 -28.18 -15.07
C LEU A 319 -16.16 -27.86 -16.00
N ALA A 320 -17.34 -27.66 -15.42
CA ALA A 320 -18.60 -27.45 -16.13
C ALA A 320 -18.53 -26.29 -17.15
N GLU A 321 -17.91 -25.16 -16.77
CA GLU A 321 -17.81 -23.97 -17.60
C GLU A 321 -17.07 -24.18 -18.93
N ALA A 322 -16.15 -25.15 -19.01
CA ALA A 322 -15.48 -25.50 -20.26
C ALA A 322 -16.46 -26.11 -21.25
N TYR A 323 -17.34 -27.01 -20.81
CA TYR A 323 -18.42 -27.58 -21.64
C TYR A 323 -19.45 -26.52 -22.03
N PHE A 324 -19.78 -25.60 -21.13
CA PHE A 324 -20.68 -24.50 -21.45
C PHE A 324 -20.13 -23.59 -22.56
N ASN A 325 -18.86 -23.23 -22.47
CA ASN A 325 -18.21 -22.38 -23.50
C ASN A 325 -18.19 -23.10 -24.85
N ALA A 326 -17.76 -24.36 -24.91
CA ALA A 326 -17.72 -25.15 -26.14
C ALA A 326 -19.13 -25.36 -26.74
N GLY A 327 -20.11 -25.74 -25.90
CA GLY A 327 -21.48 -25.97 -26.34
C GLY A 327 -22.15 -24.69 -26.86
N THR A 328 -21.92 -23.56 -26.17
CA THR A 328 -22.40 -22.24 -26.61
C THR A 328 -21.73 -21.84 -27.91
N ALA A 329 -20.43 -22.03 -28.07
CA ALA A 329 -19.71 -21.73 -29.29
C ALA A 329 -20.29 -22.52 -30.50
N TRP A 330 -20.55 -23.84 -30.35
CA TRP A 330 -21.18 -24.63 -31.40
C TRP A 330 -22.61 -24.15 -31.74
N LEU A 331 -23.39 -23.72 -30.75
CA LEU A 331 -24.70 -23.11 -31.01
C LEU A 331 -24.59 -21.84 -31.82
N ARG A 332 -23.64 -20.96 -31.50
CA ARG A 332 -23.40 -19.73 -32.27
C ARG A 332 -22.91 -19.99 -33.67
N ILE A 333 -22.11 -21.05 -33.86
CA ILE A 333 -21.75 -21.50 -35.23
C ILE A 333 -23.01 -21.94 -36.00
N ALA A 334 -23.90 -22.73 -35.38
CA ALA A 334 -25.14 -23.17 -35.97
C ALA A 334 -26.04 -21.99 -36.38
N GLU A 335 -26.17 -20.95 -35.58
CA GLU A 335 -26.97 -19.75 -35.86
C GLU A 335 -26.46 -18.97 -37.09
N LYS A 336 -25.17 -19.03 -37.40
CA LYS A 336 -24.56 -18.38 -38.56
C LYS A 336 -24.72 -19.19 -39.89
N MET A 337 -25.19 -20.46 -39.81
CA MET A 337 -25.35 -21.35 -40.98
C MET A 337 -26.69 -21.18 -41.66
N ASN A 338 -26.73 -21.43 -42.98
CA ASN A 338 -27.97 -21.38 -43.75
C ASN A 338 -28.76 -22.71 -43.63
N PRO A 339 -29.97 -22.73 -43.04
CA PRO A 339 -30.70 -23.98 -42.77
C PRO A 339 -31.08 -24.79 -44.04
N ARG A 340 -31.22 -24.13 -45.19
CA ARG A 340 -31.57 -24.78 -46.46
C ARG A 340 -30.34 -25.35 -47.17
N ARG A 341 -29.29 -24.57 -47.27
CA ARG A 341 -28.05 -24.94 -47.99
C ARG A 341 -27.19 -25.92 -47.17
N ASP A 342 -27.06 -25.67 -45.89
CA ASP A 342 -26.08 -26.35 -45.01
C ASP A 342 -26.71 -27.42 -44.13
N LYS A 343 -27.91 -27.93 -44.47
CA LYS A 343 -28.76 -28.83 -43.66
C LYS A 343 -28.01 -30.02 -43.05
N LYS A 344 -27.14 -30.69 -43.82
CA LYS A 344 -26.38 -31.86 -43.34
C LYS A 344 -25.32 -31.46 -42.32
N GLN A 345 -24.59 -30.39 -42.59
CA GLN A 345 -23.55 -29.85 -41.69
C GLN A 345 -24.18 -29.29 -40.41
N LEU A 346 -25.31 -28.58 -40.54
CA LEU A 346 -26.06 -28.02 -39.43
C LEU A 346 -26.46 -29.10 -38.39
N LYS A 347 -26.94 -30.27 -38.89
CA LYS A 347 -27.22 -31.39 -38.00
C LYS A 347 -25.99 -31.82 -37.19
N THR A 348 -24.85 -31.98 -37.86
CA THR A 348 -23.57 -32.35 -37.18
C THR A 348 -23.16 -31.31 -36.16
N VAL A 349 -23.34 -30.01 -36.42
CA VAL A 349 -23.02 -28.91 -35.50
C VAL A 349 -23.93 -28.99 -34.26
N TYR A 350 -25.26 -29.21 -34.44
CA TYR A 350 -26.16 -29.38 -33.30
C TYR A 350 -25.85 -30.64 -32.48
N GLU A 351 -25.38 -31.72 -33.07
CA GLU A 351 -24.98 -32.92 -32.36
C GLU A 351 -23.73 -32.69 -31.50
N LYS A 352 -22.77 -31.88 -32.00
CA LYS A 352 -21.63 -31.43 -31.22
C LYS A 352 -22.08 -30.53 -30.06
N ALA A 353 -22.92 -29.54 -30.32
CA ALA A 353 -23.46 -28.66 -29.28
C ALA A 353 -24.19 -29.48 -28.18
N ARG A 354 -24.97 -30.51 -28.58
CA ARG A 354 -25.67 -31.42 -27.67
C ARG A 354 -24.70 -32.09 -26.74
N HIS A 355 -23.62 -32.69 -27.27
CA HIS A 355 -22.64 -33.42 -26.49
C HIS A 355 -22.10 -32.54 -25.33
N TYR A 356 -21.68 -31.31 -25.59
CA TYR A 356 -21.16 -30.43 -24.55
C TYR A 356 -22.26 -29.94 -23.61
N MET A 357 -23.45 -29.58 -24.08
CA MET A 357 -24.51 -29.05 -23.23
C MET A 357 -25.14 -30.14 -22.33
N GLU A 358 -25.23 -31.40 -22.77
CA GLU A 358 -25.65 -32.49 -21.94
C GLU A 358 -24.64 -32.79 -20.82
N HIS A 359 -23.31 -32.72 -21.08
CA HIS A 359 -22.29 -32.83 -20.06
C HIS A 359 -22.34 -31.65 -19.09
N TYR A 360 -22.51 -30.43 -19.59
CA TYR A 360 -22.69 -29.24 -18.74
C TYR A 360 -23.89 -29.46 -17.78
N ARG A 361 -25.03 -29.90 -18.28
CA ARG A 361 -26.21 -30.22 -17.45
C ARG A 361 -25.92 -31.29 -16.38
N GLN A 362 -25.10 -32.28 -16.71
CA GLN A 362 -24.71 -33.30 -15.73
C GLN A 362 -23.83 -32.77 -14.63
N LEU A 363 -22.87 -31.89 -14.95
CA LEU A 363 -21.93 -31.29 -14.01
C LEU A 363 -22.54 -30.14 -13.19
N ALA A 364 -23.47 -29.38 -13.80
CA ALA A 364 -24.12 -28.22 -13.19
C ALA A 364 -25.66 -28.29 -13.31
N PRO A 365 -26.33 -29.29 -12.72
CA PRO A 365 -27.77 -29.49 -12.89
C PRO A 365 -28.62 -28.31 -12.40
N ASP A 366 -28.14 -27.57 -11.42
CA ASP A 366 -28.84 -26.41 -10.83
C ASP A 366 -28.79 -25.17 -11.72
N GLU A 367 -27.84 -25.10 -12.68
CA GLU A 367 -27.67 -23.99 -13.61
C GLU A 367 -28.68 -24.05 -14.79
N LYS A 368 -29.94 -24.35 -14.48
CA LYS A 368 -31.03 -24.54 -15.43
C LYS A 368 -31.19 -23.36 -16.40
N GLN A 369 -30.99 -22.15 -15.93
CA GLN A 369 -31.10 -20.95 -16.74
C GLN A 369 -30.05 -20.87 -17.87
N LYS A 370 -28.93 -21.55 -17.74
CA LYS A 370 -27.85 -21.60 -18.73
C LYS A 370 -28.06 -22.76 -19.73
N TRP A 371 -28.23 -24.00 -19.22
CA TRP A 371 -28.32 -25.15 -20.10
C TRP A 371 -29.73 -25.37 -20.70
N GLY A 372 -30.79 -24.92 -20.03
CA GLY A 372 -32.16 -25.19 -20.42
C GLY A 372 -32.54 -24.61 -21.83
N PRO A 373 -32.37 -23.29 -22.05
CA PRO A 373 -32.62 -22.69 -23.35
C PRO A 373 -31.75 -23.27 -24.47
N SER A 374 -30.50 -23.61 -24.15
CA SER A 374 -29.55 -24.20 -25.10
C SER A 374 -30.01 -25.60 -25.55
N LEU A 375 -30.35 -26.48 -24.60
CA LEU A 375 -30.84 -27.84 -24.88
C LEU A 375 -32.22 -27.83 -25.55
N TYR A 376 -33.09 -26.87 -25.19
CA TYR A 376 -34.37 -26.69 -25.87
C TYR A 376 -34.18 -26.46 -27.40
N LEU A 377 -33.31 -25.52 -27.77
CA LEU A 377 -32.99 -25.20 -29.16
C LEU A 377 -32.33 -26.40 -29.87
N ILE A 378 -31.40 -27.06 -29.23
CA ILE A 378 -30.70 -28.24 -29.76
C ILE A 378 -31.69 -29.39 -30.07
N TYR A 379 -32.52 -29.78 -29.10
CA TYR A 379 -33.44 -30.89 -29.26
C TYR A 379 -34.53 -30.60 -30.30
N LEU A 380 -34.99 -29.34 -30.41
CA LEU A 380 -35.90 -28.92 -31.46
C LEU A 380 -35.28 -29.14 -32.85
N ASN A 381 -34.05 -28.68 -33.08
CA ASN A 381 -33.39 -28.79 -34.37
C ASN A 381 -32.92 -30.22 -34.73
N LEU A 382 -32.71 -31.07 -33.76
CA LEU A 382 -32.38 -32.49 -33.94
C LEU A 382 -33.62 -33.37 -34.06
N ASN A 383 -34.84 -32.83 -33.94
CA ASN A 383 -36.12 -33.59 -33.87
C ASN A 383 -36.17 -34.62 -32.74
N MET A 384 -35.64 -34.30 -31.58
CA MET A 384 -35.60 -35.16 -30.39
C MET A 384 -36.81 -34.87 -29.49
N GLY A 385 -38.02 -35.25 -29.97
CA GLY A 385 -39.29 -34.86 -29.35
C GLY A 385 -39.42 -35.18 -27.88
N ARG A 386 -39.00 -36.37 -27.41
CA ARG A 386 -39.08 -36.76 -26.00
C ARG A 386 -38.23 -35.88 -25.09
N GLN A 387 -36.99 -35.59 -25.49
CA GLN A 387 -36.07 -34.74 -24.75
C GLN A 387 -36.51 -33.28 -24.82
N PHE A 388 -37.03 -32.86 -25.96
CA PHE A 388 -37.62 -31.52 -26.12
C PHE A 388 -38.80 -31.32 -25.17
N ASP A 389 -39.75 -32.26 -25.08
CA ASP A 389 -40.91 -32.17 -24.17
C ASP A 389 -40.47 -32.15 -22.69
N GLU A 390 -39.40 -32.87 -22.35
CA GLU A 390 -38.83 -32.85 -21.00
C GLU A 390 -38.34 -31.42 -20.67
N ILE A 391 -37.50 -30.85 -21.50
CA ILE A 391 -36.93 -29.51 -21.29
C ILE A 391 -38.02 -28.43 -21.31
N ASP A 392 -38.97 -28.49 -22.20
CA ASP A 392 -40.09 -27.56 -22.27
C ASP A 392 -40.89 -27.52 -20.98
N ARG A 393 -41.18 -28.70 -20.40
CA ARG A 393 -41.84 -28.81 -19.10
C ARG A 393 -40.98 -28.25 -17.94
N LEU A 394 -39.66 -28.44 -18.00
CA LEU A 394 -38.76 -27.91 -17.00
C LEU A 394 -38.64 -26.39 -17.06
N LEU A 395 -38.71 -25.80 -18.24
CA LEU A 395 -38.59 -24.35 -18.40
C LEU A 395 -39.88 -23.59 -18.05
N LYS A 396 -41.02 -24.25 -18.13
CA LYS A 396 -42.34 -23.68 -17.77
C LYS A 396 -42.65 -23.70 -16.28
N LYS A 397 -41.87 -24.43 -15.48
CA LYS A 397 -41.92 -24.43 -14.01
C LYS A 397 -40.96 -23.45 -13.38
#